data_de2dd9bb7cf0ec008756b39b7847a018
#
_entry.id   de2dd9bb7cf0ec008756b39b7847a018
#
_cell.length_a   1.000
_cell.length_b   1.000
_cell.length_c   1.000
_cell.angle_alpha   90.00
_cell.angle_beta   90.00
_cell.angle_gamma   90.00
#
_symmetry.space_group_name_H-M   'P 1'
#
loop_
_entity.id
_entity.type
_entity.pdbx_description
1 polymer ?
#
loop_
_entity_poly.entity_id
_entity_poly.type
_entity_poly.pdbx_seq_one_letter_code
_entity_poly.pdbx_strand_id
1 'polypeptide(L)'
;MRKTLSALVLPAALLFALGLSACNPDVPISDPTGPDEGATAPAEGGRATPVAGLRVGDCFNDESSADSDVDSVEVVDCSVPHQYEAYNNYDIPGSDFPEGEAMGREVRNACYDSFATYVGISYDNSTYRINSFNPTSGSWAQGDRTIICTIKSGDGSRITGSLKGAAK
;
A
#
# COMPACT_ATOMS: atom_id res chain seq x y z
N MET A 1 26.07 -43.82 27.66
CA MET A 1 25.57 -44.97 26.85
C MET A 1 25.40 -44.46 25.46
N ARG A 2 26.33 -44.56 24.65
CA ARG A 2 26.76 -45.43 23.52
C ARG A 2 25.59 -46.13 22.84
N LYS A 3 25.38 -45.80 21.53
CA LYS A 3 25.27 -46.69 20.36
C LYS A 3 24.72 -45.87 19.18
N THR A 4 25.49 -45.61 18.21
CA THR A 4 25.98 -46.30 16.97
C THR A 4 25.06 -46.19 15.80
N LEU A 5 25.58 -45.48 14.80
CA LEU A 5 25.66 -45.68 13.35
C LEU A 5 24.70 -46.69 12.69
N SER A 6 24.11 -46.28 11.59
CA SER A 6 24.15 -47.04 10.34
C SER A 6 23.93 -46.12 9.12
N ALA A 7 24.95 -46.06 8.32
CA ALA A 7 24.97 -45.56 6.96
C ALA A 7 24.39 -46.62 6.02
N LEU A 8 23.61 -46.21 5.03
CA LEU A 8 23.34 -47.03 3.85
C LEU A 8 23.50 -46.13 2.60
N VAL A 9 24.60 -46.38 1.94
CA VAL A 9 24.92 -45.91 0.58
C VAL A 9 24.50 -47.00 -0.40
N LEU A 10 23.87 -46.66 -1.52
CA LEU A 10 23.95 -47.41 -2.80
C LEU A 10 23.30 -46.57 -3.95
N PRO A 11 23.60 -46.86 -5.22
CA PRO A 11 24.13 -45.85 -6.13
C PRO A 11 23.27 -45.64 -7.42
N ALA A 12 23.64 -44.58 -8.11
CA ALA A 12 23.65 -44.32 -9.56
C ALA A 12 22.73 -45.14 -10.50
N ALA A 13 21.91 -44.43 -11.28
CA ALA A 13 21.65 -44.78 -12.68
C ALA A 13 21.49 -43.48 -13.49
N LEU A 14 22.49 -43.18 -14.31
CA LEU A 14 22.44 -42.27 -15.45
C LEU A 14 21.49 -42.82 -16.51
N LEU A 15 20.59 -41.99 -17.00
CA LEU A 15 20.02 -42.15 -18.35
C LEU A 15 20.07 -40.78 -19.03
N PHE A 16 21.02 -40.65 -19.94
CA PHE A 16 21.08 -39.61 -20.96
C PHE A 16 19.96 -39.87 -21.97
N ALA A 17 19.05 -38.90 -22.12
CA ALA A 17 18.21 -38.78 -23.28
C ALA A 17 18.59 -37.51 -24.05
N LEU A 18 19.32 -37.68 -25.12
CA LEU A 18 19.56 -36.68 -26.16
C LEU A 18 18.27 -36.47 -26.95
N GLY A 19 17.57 -35.36 -26.66
CA GLY A 19 16.51 -34.84 -27.52
C GLY A 19 17.08 -33.82 -28.49
N LEU A 20 17.21 -34.20 -29.74
CA LEU A 20 17.46 -33.26 -30.84
C LEU A 20 16.25 -32.35 -31.01
N SER A 21 16.36 -31.09 -30.64
CA SER A 21 15.39 -30.05 -30.99
C SER A 21 15.71 -29.52 -32.37
N ALA A 22 14.85 -29.80 -33.33
CA ALA A 22 14.86 -29.28 -34.67
C ALA A 22 14.70 -27.75 -34.64
N CYS A 23 15.65 -27.03 -35.23
CA CYS A 23 15.52 -25.62 -35.58
C CYS A 23 14.42 -25.47 -36.62
N ASN A 24 13.39 -24.71 -36.28
CA ASN A 24 12.37 -24.27 -37.24
C ASN A 24 12.78 -22.88 -37.78
N PRO A 25 13.09 -22.72 -39.08
CA PRO A 25 13.59 -21.46 -39.64
C PRO A 25 12.49 -20.58 -40.28
N ASP A 26 11.27 -20.58 -39.76
CA ASP A 26 10.19 -19.71 -40.26
C ASP A 26 9.52 -18.94 -39.12
N VAL A 27 10.24 -17.95 -38.57
CA VAL A 27 9.62 -16.87 -37.81
C VAL A 27 9.72 -15.63 -38.66
N PRO A 28 8.61 -15.06 -39.17
CA PRO A 28 8.64 -13.78 -39.84
C PRO A 28 9.08 -12.72 -38.84
N ILE A 29 10.13 -11.99 -39.21
CA ILE A 29 10.61 -10.79 -38.52
C ILE A 29 9.51 -9.74 -38.70
N SER A 30 8.70 -9.53 -37.64
CA SER A 30 7.78 -8.42 -37.56
C SER A 30 8.54 -7.17 -37.21
N ASP A 31 8.42 -6.18 -38.11
CA ASP A 31 8.97 -4.82 -38.06
C ASP A 31 8.62 -4.12 -36.72
N PRO A 32 9.55 -3.45 -36.02
CA PRO A 32 9.26 -2.70 -34.79
C PRO A 32 8.84 -1.27 -35.09
N THR A 33 7.73 -1.08 -35.83
CA THR A 33 7.12 0.23 -36.03
C THR A 33 5.61 0.16 -35.86
N GLY A 34 5.19 -0.08 -34.61
CA GLY A 34 3.85 0.19 -34.16
C GLY A 34 3.92 1.05 -32.89
N PRO A 35 3.06 2.09 -32.76
CA PRO A 35 3.01 2.84 -31.52
C PRO A 35 2.58 1.90 -30.38
N ASP A 36 3.40 1.89 -29.34
CA ASP A 36 3.18 1.12 -28.12
C ASP A 36 1.98 1.70 -27.35
N GLU A 37 0.79 1.38 -27.79
CA GLU A 37 -0.45 1.61 -27.04
C GLU A 37 -0.68 0.45 -26.07
N GLY A 38 0.27 0.25 -25.19
CA GLY A 38 0.10 -0.54 -24.00
C GLY A 38 -0.55 0.28 -22.89
N ALA A 39 -1.73 0.83 -23.12
CA ALA A 39 -2.63 1.20 -22.01
C ALA A 39 -3.08 -0.11 -21.36
N THR A 40 -2.27 -0.60 -20.43
CA THR A 40 -2.69 -1.66 -19.50
C THR A 40 -3.91 -1.11 -18.76
N ALA A 41 -5.08 -1.67 -19.04
CA ALA A 41 -6.27 -1.40 -18.27
C ALA A 41 -5.91 -1.58 -16.78
N PRO A 42 -6.42 -0.71 -15.86
CA PRO A 42 -6.17 -0.87 -14.43
C PRO A 42 -6.50 -2.31 -14.04
N ALA A 43 -5.57 -2.99 -13.41
CA ALA A 43 -5.83 -4.31 -12.89
C ALA A 43 -7.04 -4.19 -11.94
N GLU A 44 -8.12 -4.93 -12.20
CA GLU A 44 -9.27 -5.06 -11.31
C GLU A 44 -8.88 -5.91 -10.09
N GLY A 45 -7.95 -5.40 -9.31
CA GLY A 45 -7.47 -6.03 -8.09
C GLY A 45 -6.51 -5.07 -7.41
N GLY A 46 -6.82 -4.68 -6.20
CA GLY A 46 -5.93 -3.84 -5.40
C GLY A 46 -4.67 -4.61 -5.00
N ARG A 47 -3.65 -3.87 -4.63
CA ARG A 47 -2.39 -4.41 -4.13
C ARG A 47 -2.37 -4.32 -2.61
N ALA A 48 -2.29 -5.45 -1.92
CA ALA A 48 -2.07 -5.47 -0.48
C ALA A 48 -0.78 -4.72 -0.14
N THR A 49 -0.90 -3.69 0.69
CA THR A 49 0.20 -2.78 1.05
C THR A 49 0.21 -2.61 2.56
N PRO A 50 1.34 -2.83 3.25
CA PRO A 50 1.46 -2.48 4.65
C PRO A 50 1.12 -1.00 4.87
N VAL A 51 0.42 -0.66 5.95
CA VAL A 51 0.05 0.72 6.26
C VAL A 51 1.27 1.64 6.24
N ALA A 52 2.37 1.23 6.85
CA ALA A 52 3.64 1.97 6.84
C ALA A 52 4.24 2.20 5.43
N GLY A 53 3.73 1.53 4.41
CA GLY A 53 4.14 1.68 3.02
C GLY A 53 3.26 2.64 2.21
N LEU A 54 2.19 3.18 2.80
CA LEU A 54 1.29 4.13 2.14
C LEU A 54 2.01 5.44 1.80
N ARG A 55 1.71 5.96 0.63
CA ARG A 55 2.27 7.21 0.11
C ARG A 55 1.17 8.22 -0.13
N VAL A 56 1.52 9.48 -0.08
CA VAL A 56 0.62 10.58 -0.45
C VAL A 56 0.10 10.37 -1.88
N GLY A 57 -1.22 10.35 -2.02
CA GLY A 57 -1.93 10.08 -3.28
C GLY A 57 -2.38 8.63 -3.46
N ASP A 58 -2.01 7.70 -2.56
CA ASP A 58 -2.54 6.33 -2.62
C ASP A 58 -4.02 6.31 -2.25
N CYS A 59 -4.83 5.74 -3.14
CA CYS A 59 -6.23 5.43 -2.93
C CYS A 59 -6.36 3.98 -2.47
N PHE A 60 -7.17 3.70 -1.45
CA PHE A 60 -7.19 2.37 -0.86
C PHE A 60 -8.52 2.01 -0.20
N ASN A 61 -8.71 0.71 0.02
CA ASN A 61 -9.77 0.13 0.82
C ASN A 61 -9.17 -0.49 2.09
N ASP A 62 -9.89 -0.35 3.18
CA ASP A 62 -9.62 -1.01 4.45
C ASP A 62 -10.81 -1.91 4.79
N GLU A 63 -10.59 -3.22 4.73
CA GLU A 63 -11.60 -4.23 5.03
C GLU A 63 -11.46 -4.81 6.44
N SER A 64 -10.59 -4.22 7.25
CA SER A 64 -10.44 -4.62 8.65
C SER A 64 -11.69 -4.30 9.46
N SER A 65 -11.91 -5.03 10.53
CA SER A 65 -12.98 -4.70 11.49
C SER A 65 -12.58 -3.46 12.31
N ALA A 66 -13.57 -2.66 12.72
CA ALA A 66 -13.36 -1.39 13.44
C ALA A 66 -12.55 -1.53 14.76
N ASP A 67 -12.41 -2.74 15.27
CA ASP A 67 -11.74 -3.04 16.54
C ASP A 67 -10.38 -3.74 16.37
N SER A 68 -9.86 -3.84 15.14
CA SER A 68 -8.57 -4.49 14.87
C SER A 68 -7.50 -3.47 14.49
N ASP A 69 -6.26 -3.74 14.90
CA ASP A 69 -5.10 -3.03 14.36
C ASP A 69 -4.99 -3.31 12.86
N VAL A 70 -4.78 -2.25 12.07
CA VAL A 70 -4.69 -2.37 10.61
C VAL A 70 -3.23 -2.48 10.21
N ASP A 71 -2.82 -3.68 9.83
CA ASP A 71 -1.45 -3.93 9.37
C ASP A 71 -1.26 -3.63 7.89
N SER A 72 -2.29 -3.88 7.08
CA SER A 72 -2.25 -3.68 5.63
C SER A 72 -3.60 -3.28 5.08
N VAL A 73 -3.58 -2.58 3.95
CA VAL A 73 -4.76 -2.11 3.20
C VAL A 73 -4.63 -2.52 1.74
N GLU A 74 -5.74 -2.48 1.01
CA GLU A 74 -5.76 -2.73 -0.42
C GLU A 74 -5.61 -1.41 -1.19
N VAL A 75 -4.41 -1.12 -1.72
CA VAL A 75 -4.17 0.04 -2.59
C VAL A 75 -4.71 -0.25 -3.99
N VAL A 76 -5.53 0.65 -4.49
CA VAL A 76 -6.20 0.58 -5.79
C VAL A 76 -5.90 1.82 -6.63
N ASP A 77 -6.19 1.77 -7.93
CA ASP A 77 -6.17 2.97 -8.76
C ASP A 77 -7.28 3.94 -8.32
N CYS A 78 -6.98 5.23 -8.22
CA CYS A 78 -7.96 6.22 -7.76
C CYS A 78 -9.17 6.36 -8.71
N SER A 79 -9.07 5.90 -9.95
CA SER A 79 -10.19 5.90 -10.90
C SER A 79 -11.28 4.86 -10.56
N VAL A 80 -10.97 3.87 -9.69
CA VAL A 80 -11.97 2.91 -9.22
C VAL A 80 -12.56 3.35 -7.87
N PRO A 81 -13.78 2.90 -7.50
CA PRO A 81 -14.39 3.25 -6.22
C PRO A 81 -13.57 2.75 -5.04
N HIS A 82 -13.15 3.65 -4.14
CA HIS A 82 -12.33 3.37 -2.96
C HIS A 82 -12.88 4.10 -1.72
N GLN A 83 -12.39 3.71 -0.55
CA GLN A 83 -12.87 4.26 0.73
C GLN A 83 -12.05 5.47 1.19
N TYR A 84 -10.72 5.43 0.97
CA TYR A 84 -9.77 6.38 1.54
C TYR A 84 -8.74 6.83 0.51
N GLU A 85 -8.19 8.03 0.72
CA GLU A 85 -7.00 8.52 0.03
C GLU A 85 -6.01 9.07 1.06
N ALA A 86 -4.74 8.65 0.99
CA ALA A 86 -3.67 9.18 1.81
C ALA A 86 -3.21 10.54 1.28
N TYR A 87 -3.13 11.57 2.15
CA TYR A 87 -2.83 12.93 1.69
C TYR A 87 -1.65 13.61 2.37
N ASN A 88 -1.20 13.10 3.52
CA ASN A 88 0.00 13.58 4.20
C ASN A 88 0.63 12.48 5.05
N ASN A 89 1.96 12.42 5.06
CA ASN A 89 2.75 11.60 5.95
C ASN A 89 3.62 12.55 6.79
N TYR A 90 3.52 12.42 8.12
CA TYR A 90 4.19 13.29 9.07
C TYR A 90 4.93 12.47 10.12
N ASP A 91 6.23 12.71 10.24
CA ASP A 91 7.03 12.06 11.27
C ASP A 91 7.02 12.88 12.56
N ILE A 92 6.54 12.30 13.63
CA ILE A 92 6.48 12.88 14.96
C ILE A 92 7.92 13.08 15.46
N PRO A 93 8.33 14.32 15.83
CA PRO A 93 9.66 14.58 16.33
C PRO A 93 9.85 14.04 17.76
N GLY A 94 11.11 13.70 18.07
CA GLY A 94 11.49 13.29 19.42
C GLY A 94 11.59 11.78 19.61
N SER A 95 11.95 11.40 20.84
CA SER A 95 12.19 10.01 21.23
C SER A 95 11.02 9.39 22.00
N ASP A 96 10.22 10.21 22.68
CA ASP A 96 9.19 9.76 23.59
C ASP A 96 7.86 9.53 22.86
N PHE A 97 7.23 8.39 23.13
CA PHE A 97 5.93 8.09 22.53
C PHE A 97 4.86 9.05 23.07
N PRO A 98 4.17 9.81 22.21
CA PRO A 98 3.11 10.70 22.66
C PRO A 98 1.84 9.92 22.97
N GLU A 99 1.47 9.82 24.24
CA GLU A 99 0.27 9.11 24.69
C GLU A 99 -0.99 9.99 24.72
N GLY A 100 -2.15 9.39 24.49
CA GLY A 100 -3.45 10.00 24.70
C GLY A 100 -3.62 11.33 23.99
N GLU A 101 -3.84 12.41 24.76
CA GLU A 101 -4.06 13.77 24.20
C GLU A 101 -2.83 14.31 23.45
N ALA A 102 -1.63 13.86 23.79
CA ALA A 102 -0.42 14.30 23.06
C ALA A 102 -0.44 13.75 21.63
N MET A 103 -0.76 12.48 21.42
CA MET A 103 -0.96 11.91 20.09
C MET A 103 -2.06 12.64 19.33
N GLY A 104 -3.18 12.92 19.99
CA GLY A 104 -4.26 13.69 19.37
C GLY A 104 -3.87 15.09 18.91
N ARG A 105 -2.91 15.75 19.60
CA ARG A 105 -2.36 17.05 19.15
C ARG A 105 -1.48 16.87 17.91
N GLU A 106 -0.61 15.84 17.89
CA GLU A 106 0.22 15.55 16.72
C GLU A 106 -0.63 15.27 15.48
N VAL A 107 -1.68 14.46 15.61
CA VAL A 107 -2.63 14.19 14.52
C VAL A 107 -3.30 15.47 14.02
N ARG A 108 -3.75 16.35 14.95
CA ARG A 108 -4.36 17.63 14.52
C ARG A 108 -3.36 18.47 13.73
N ASN A 109 -2.17 18.67 14.27
CA ASN A 109 -1.13 19.48 13.62
C ASN A 109 -0.75 18.90 12.25
N ALA A 110 -0.58 17.57 12.16
CA ALA A 110 -0.19 16.92 10.92
C ALA A 110 -1.29 16.97 9.86
N CYS A 111 -2.53 16.64 10.26
CA CYS A 111 -3.59 16.35 9.30
C CYS A 111 -4.46 17.56 8.98
N TYR A 112 -4.84 18.39 9.96
CA TYR A 112 -5.67 19.56 9.68
C TYR A 112 -4.91 20.64 8.91
N ASP A 113 -3.65 20.89 9.26
CA ASP A 113 -2.85 21.94 8.61
C ASP A 113 -2.55 21.62 7.15
N SER A 114 -2.41 20.33 6.81
CA SER A 114 -2.12 19.88 5.45
C SER A 114 -3.37 19.67 4.58
N PHE A 115 -4.55 19.52 5.18
CA PHE A 115 -5.79 19.22 4.47
C PHE A 115 -6.14 20.24 3.38
N ALA A 116 -6.15 21.54 3.74
CA ALA A 116 -6.51 22.59 2.80
C ALA A 116 -5.52 22.68 1.62
N THR A 117 -4.24 22.41 1.88
CA THR A 117 -3.22 22.39 0.84
C THR A 117 -3.44 21.25 -0.15
N TYR A 118 -3.89 20.11 0.33
CA TYR A 118 -4.14 18.94 -0.52
C TYR A 118 -5.47 19.02 -1.25
N VAL A 119 -6.56 19.26 -0.54
CA VAL A 119 -7.94 19.23 -1.07
C VAL A 119 -8.31 20.51 -1.81
N GLY A 120 -7.72 21.64 -1.44
CA GLY A 120 -8.02 22.96 -2.04
C GLY A 120 -9.14 23.72 -1.35
N ILE A 121 -9.65 23.22 -0.21
CA ILE A 121 -10.67 23.90 0.64
C ILE A 121 -10.35 23.59 2.10
N SER A 122 -10.74 24.48 3.04
CA SER A 122 -10.56 24.22 4.47
C SER A 122 -11.43 23.04 4.93
N TYR A 123 -10.94 22.30 5.92
CA TYR A 123 -11.64 21.15 6.48
C TYR A 123 -13.08 21.50 6.93
N ASP A 124 -13.27 22.65 7.59
CA ASP A 124 -14.56 23.08 8.11
C ASP A 124 -15.62 23.30 7.02
N ASN A 125 -15.18 23.56 5.79
CA ASN A 125 -16.06 23.78 4.63
C ASN A 125 -16.16 22.54 3.73
N SER A 126 -15.49 21.42 4.11
CA SER A 126 -15.43 20.22 3.30
C SER A 126 -16.51 19.21 3.68
N THR A 127 -16.97 18.45 2.69
CA THR A 127 -17.81 17.27 2.88
C THR A 127 -17.02 16.02 3.28
N TYR A 128 -15.68 16.08 3.18
CA TYR A 128 -14.81 14.99 3.53
C TYR A 128 -14.49 14.95 5.03
N ARG A 129 -13.99 13.80 5.48
CA ARG A 129 -13.57 13.60 6.88
C ARG A 129 -12.14 13.10 6.93
N ILE A 130 -11.36 13.70 7.83
CA ILE A 130 -10.03 13.25 8.16
C ILE A 130 -10.11 11.95 8.96
N ASN A 131 -9.26 11.01 8.61
CA ASN A 131 -8.91 9.83 9.37
C ASN A 131 -7.38 9.74 9.43
N SER A 132 -6.81 8.91 10.32
CA SER A 132 -5.36 8.72 10.40
C SER A 132 -4.98 7.32 10.85
N PHE A 133 -3.85 6.85 10.37
CA PHE A 133 -3.09 5.79 11.02
C PHE A 133 -2.00 6.43 11.85
N ASN A 134 -1.82 5.95 13.06
CA ASN A 134 -0.87 6.51 14.03
C ASN A 134 0.05 5.41 14.54
N PRO A 135 1.29 5.73 14.90
CA PRO A 135 2.15 4.79 15.60
C PRO A 135 1.48 4.25 16.86
N THR A 136 1.64 2.95 17.11
CA THR A 136 1.35 2.32 18.38
C THR A 136 2.58 2.34 19.27
N SER A 137 2.46 2.11 20.57
CA SER A 137 3.64 1.98 21.45
C SER A 137 4.56 0.85 21.00
N GLY A 138 4.00 -0.21 20.41
CA GLY A 138 4.74 -1.34 19.85
C GLY A 138 5.53 -0.98 18.59
N SER A 139 4.91 -0.31 17.62
CA SER A 139 5.60 0.12 16.39
C SER A 139 6.61 1.23 16.67
N TRP A 140 6.30 2.14 17.63
CA TRP A 140 7.22 3.17 18.10
C TRP A 140 8.53 2.61 18.64
N ALA A 141 8.46 1.54 19.43
CA ALA A 141 9.64 0.85 19.94
C ALA A 141 10.50 0.24 18.81
N GLN A 142 9.90 0.01 17.63
CA GLN A 142 10.57 -0.48 16.42
C GLN A 142 11.00 0.64 15.47
N GLY A 143 10.80 1.91 15.86
CA GLY A 143 11.25 3.07 15.09
C GLY A 143 10.18 3.75 14.23
N ASP A 144 8.92 3.28 14.25
CA ASP A 144 7.82 3.97 13.57
C ASP A 144 7.54 5.31 14.24
N ARG A 145 7.45 6.36 13.44
CA ARG A 145 7.19 7.75 13.87
C ARG A 145 6.07 8.40 13.05
N THR A 146 5.54 7.69 12.05
CA THR A 146 4.78 8.32 10.98
C THR A 146 3.28 8.33 11.28
N ILE A 147 2.68 9.52 11.31
CA ILE A 147 1.24 9.71 11.17
C ILE A 147 0.92 9.75 9.70
N ILE A 148 0.03 8.86 9.24
CA ILE A 148 -0.48 8.87 7.87
C ILE A 148 -1.89 9.46 7.89
N CYS A 149 -2.03 10.65 7.32
CA CYS A 149 -3.31 11.35 7.23
C CYS A 149 -4.08 10.85 6.02
N THR A 150 -5.33 10.45 6.22
CA THR A 150 -6.21 9.94 5.16
C THR A 150 -7.53 10.69 5.13
N ILE A 151 -8.16 10.69 3.96
CA ILE A 151 -9.46 11.35 3.72
C ILE A 151 -10.47 10.29 3.31
N LYS A 152 -11.69 10.42 3.81
CA LYS A 152 -12.85 9.63 3.40
C LYS A 152 -14.07 10.52 3.16
N SER A 153 -15.09 10.03 2.46
CA SER A 153 -16.37 10.72 2.36
C SER A 153 -17.06 10.83 3.73
N GLY A 154 -17.66 11.98 4.01
CA GLY A 154 -18.35 12.24 5.26
C GLY A 154 -19.66 11.45 5.43
N ASP A 155 -20.27 11.01 4.34
CA ASP A 155 -21.48 10.18 4.32
C ASP A 155 -21.19 8.68 4.22
N GLY A 156 -19.90 8.29 4.18
CA GLY A 156 -19.47 6.90 4.10
C GLY A 156 -19.53 6.29 2.68
N SER A 157 -19.88 7.08 1.67
CA SER A 157 -19.86 6.63 0.28
C SER A 157 -18.43 6.38 -0.21
N ARG A 158 -18.27 5.53 -1.23
CA ARG A 158 -16.98 5.37 -1.89
C ARG A 158 -16.68 6.59 -2.76
N ILE A 159 -15.40 6.94 -2.82
CA ILE A 159 -14.85 8.03 -3.62
C ILE A 159 -14.43 7.45 -4.97
N THR A 160 -14.53 8.21 -6.03
CA THR A 160 -13.96 7.89 -7.35
C THR A 160 -13.18 9.10 -7.85
N GLY A 161 -11.95 8.88 -8.24
CA GLY A 161 -10.99 9.95 -8.57
C GLY A 161 -10.23 10.43 -7.34
N SER A 162 -9.07 11.05 -7.57
CA SER A 162 -8.27 11.66 -6.49
C SER A 162 -8.97 12.90 -5.92
N LEU A 163 -8.80 13.10 -4.62
CA LEU A 163 -9.29 14.28 -3.89
C LEU A 163 -8.32 15.46 -3.92
N LYS A 164 -7.15 15.29 -4.53
CA LYS A 164 -6.17 16.36 -4.68
C LYS A 164 -6.76 17.51 -5.52
N GLY A 165 -6.95 18.66 -4.89
CA GLY A 165 -7.55 19.83 -5.53
C GLY A 165 -9.05 19.71 -5.82
N ALA A 166 -9.74 18.75 -5.22
CA ALA A 166 -11.19 18.51 -5.47
C ALA A 166 -12.08 19.67 -5.00
N ALA A 167 -11.66 20.43 -3.98
CA ALA A 167 -12.34 21.63 -3.45
C ALA A 167 -13.83 21.41 -3.08
N LYS A 168 -14.16 20.26 -2.44
CA LYS A 168 -15.53 19.87 -2.04
C LYS A 168 -15.67 19.69 -0.54
#